data_45dafc44e056252c49d463b009615d3c
#
_entry.id   45dafc44e056252c49d463b009615d3c
#
_cell.length_a   1.000
_cell.length_b   1.000
_cell.length_c   1.000
_cell.angle_alpha   90.00
_cell.angle_beta   90.00
_cell.angle_gamma   90.00
#
_symmetry.space_group_name_H-M   'P 1'
#
loop_
_entity.id
_entity.type
_entity.pdbx_description
1 polymer ?
#
loop_
_entity_poly.entity_id
_entity_poly.type
_entity_poly.pdbx_seq_one_letter_code
_entity_poly.pdbx_strand_id
1 'polypeptide(L)'
;MKIISLLCLIIALSSTACMHRDTHQGNVFSENDVWLIQKGDTKFHVETLLGTPAIKDLLHPNRVQYVEQVKEVDSGAAYTRGVIIDYDDALRVKHLERFGFKK
;
A
#
# COMPACT_ATOMS: atom_id res chain seq x y z
N MET A 1 -19.09 -2.84 48.60
CA MET A 1 -19.25 -1.54 47.94
C MET A 1 -17.96 -1.00 47.37
N LYS A 2 -16.83 -1.04 48.10
CA LYS A 2 -15.52 -0.58 47.54
C LYS A 2 -15.02 -1.42 46.39
N ILE A 3 -15.33 -2.72 46.33
CA ILE A 3 -14.93 -3.64 45.26
C ILE A 3 -15.67 -3.31 43.96
N ILE A 4 -16.97 -2.97 44.03
CA ILE A 4 -17.77 -2.59 42.88
C ILE A 4 -17.28 -1.26 42.29
N SER A 5 -16.93 -0.32 43.15
CA SER A 5 -16.39 0.99 42.76
C SER A 5 -15.03 0.83 42.06
N LEU A 6 -14.17 -0.07 42.55
CA LEU A 6 -12.88 -0.37 41.96
C LEU A 6 -13.03 -1.10 40.60
N LEU A 7 -13.99 -2.01 40.52
CA LEU A 7 -14.32 -2.75 39.30
C LEU A 7 -14.83 -1.80 38.20
N CYS A 8 -15.69 -0.86 38.51
CA CYS A 8 -16.17 0.17 37.58
C CYS A 8 -15.04 1.06 37.08
N LEU A 9 -14.07 1.39 37.92
CA LEU A 9 -12.91 2.19 37.54
C LEU A 9 -12.00 1.43 36.54
N ILE A 10 -11.82 0.13 36.75
CA ILE A 10 -11.01 -0.72 35.85
C ILE A 10 -11.67 -0.84 34.47
N ILE A 11 -13.00 -0.99 34.43
CA ILE A 11 -13.78 -1.08 33.20
C ILE A 11 -13.71 0.25 32.41
N ALA A 12 -13.76 1.38 33.13
CA ALA A 12 -13.67 2.70 32.49
C ALA A 12 -12.29 2.96 31.86
N LEU A 13 -11.24 2.41 32.46
CA LEU A 13 -9.86 2.55 31.91
C LEU A 13 -9.60 1.68 30.66
N SER A 14 -10.36 0.59 30.47
CA SER A 14 -10.20 -0.29 29.32
C SER A 14 -10.88 0.22 28.04
N SER A 15 -11.71 1.24 28.12
CA SER A 15 -12.46 1.78 26.97
C SER A 15 -11.68 2.81 26.14
N THR A 16 -10.45 3.16 26.53
CA THR A 16 -9.67 4.18 25.83
C THR A 16 -8.76 3.63 24.73
N ALA A 17 -8.83 2.33 24.45
CA ALA A 17 -7.97 1.68 23.47
C ALA A 17 -8.54 1.71 22.04
N CYS A 18 -9.18 2.82 21.64
CA CYS A 18 -9.55 3.01 20.23
C CYS A 18 -8.32 3.42 19.44
N MET A 19 -7.70 2.45 18.77
CA MET A 19 -6.61 2.74 17.85
C MET A 19 -7.20 3.14 16.49
N HIS A 20 -6.98 4.40 16.13
CA HIS A 20 -7.29 4.88 14.78
C HIS A 20 -6.14 4.48 13.85
N ARG A 21 -6.44 3.66 12.85
CA ARG A 21 -5.46 3.23 11.85
C ARG A 21 -5.94 3.64 10.47
N ASP A 22 -5.01 4.08 9.65
CA ASP A 22 -5.25 4.28 8.24
C ASP A 22 -5.53 2.93 7.57
N THR A 23 -6.42 2.92 6.60
CA THR A 23 -6.79 1.71 5.86
C THR A 23 -6.04 1.68 4.53
N HIS A 24 -5.38 0.57 4.25
CA HIS A 24 -4.68 0.33 3.01
C HIS A 24 -5.31 -0.86 2.30
N GLN A 25 -5.62 -0.73 1.02
CA GLN A 25 -6.19 -1.78 0.17
C GLN A 25 -5.41 -1.90 -1.12
N GLY A 26 -5.41 -3.11 -1.69
CA GLY A 26 -4.65 -3.42 -2.89
C GLY A 26 -3.20 -3.77 -2.57
N ASN A 27 -2.28 -3.25 -3.35
CA ASN A 27 -0.85 -3.42 -3.10
C ASN A 27 -0.38 -2.46 -2.01
N VAL A 28 0.05 -3.00 -0.88
CA VAL A 28 0.66 -2.20 0.19
C VAL A 28 2.16 -2.23 -0.01
N PHE A 29 2.75 -1.12 -0.38
CA PHE A 29 4.18 -1.04 -0.65
C PHE A 29 4.83 0.13 0.06
N SER A 30 6.12 -0.02 0.32
CA SER A 30 6.94 1.08 0.84
C SER A 30 7.21 2.08 -0.28
N GLU A 31 7.05 3.35 0.02
CA GLU A 31 7.35 4.43 -0.94
C GLU A 31 8.82 4.39 -1.36
N ASN A 32 9.73 4.07 -0.43
CA ASN A 32 11.15 3.95 -0.74
C ASN A 32 11.41 2.84 -1.78
N ASP A 33 10.72 1.72 -1.68
CA ASP A 33 10.87 0.62 -2.64
C ASP A 33 10.41 1.03 -4.03
N VAL A 34 9.35 1.83 -4.11
CA VAL A 34 8.84 2.34 -5.39
C VAL A 34 9.89 3.19 -6.09
N TRP A 35 10.60 4.03 -5.33
CA TRP A 35 11.62 4.91 -5.91
C TRP A 35 12.92 4.19 -6.30
N LEU A 36 13.13 2.96 -5.81
CA LEU A 36 14.28 2.14 -6.18
C LEU A 36 14.15 1.51 -7.57
N ILE A 37 12.94 1.40 -8.09
CA ILE A 37 12.70 0.77 -9.38
C ILE A 37 13.10 1.70 -10.51
N GLN A 38 13.86 1.17 -11.47
CA GLN A 38 14.40 1.91 -12.62
C GLN A 38 14.18 1.13 -13.91
N LYS A 39 14.21 1.86 -15.02
CA LYS A 39 14.20 1.22 -16.36
C LYS A 39 15.39 0.27 -16.49
N GLY A 40 15.13 -0.91 -17.04
CA GLY A 40 16.11 -1.97 -17.17
C GLY A 40 16.15 -2.97 -16.04
N ASP A 41 15.46 -2.70 -14.94
CA ASP A 41 15.32 -3.65 -13.83
C ASP A 41 14.56 -4.89 -14.29
N THR A 42 14.92 -6.04 -13.74
CA THR A 42 14.24 -7.29 -14.08
C THR A 42 12.87 -7.36 -13.39
N LYS A 43 11.95 -8.10 -13.99
CA LYS A 43 10.65 -8.39 -13.38
C LYS A 43 10.80 -9.04 -12.01
N PHE A 44 11.77 -9.94 -11.84
CA PHE A 44 12.08 -10.56 -10.56
C PHE A 44 12.45 -9.52 -9.50
N HIS A 45 13.30 -8.55 -9.86
CA HIS A 45 13.69 -7.49 -8.94
C HIS A 45 12.49 -6.64 -8.50
N VAL A 46 11.63 -6.26 -9.47
CA VAL A 46 10.41 -5.49 -9.18
C VAL A 46 9.49 -6.27 -8.25
N GLU A 47 9.24 -7.55 -8.52
CA GLU A 47 8.38 -8.39 -7.69
C GLU A 47 8.97 -8.65 -6.31
N THR A 48 10.29 -8.64 -6.17
CA THR A 48 10.95 -8.75 -4.88
C THR A 48 10.67 -7.51 -4.01
N LEU A 49 10.63 -6.33 -4.62
CA LEU A 49 10.38 -5.07 -3.93
C LEU A 49 8.89 -4.81 -3.69
N LEU A 50 8.05 -5.04 -4.68
CA LEU A 50 6.64 -4.63 -4.68
C LEU A 50 5.66 -5.80 -4.51
N GLY A 51 6.13 -7.03 -4.64
CA GLY A 51 5.27 -8.21 -4.57
C GLY A 51 4.51 -8.46 -5.88
N THR A 52 3.38 -9.14 -5.77
CA THR A 52 2.52 -9.44 -6.92
C THR A 52 1.64 -8.24 -7.26
N PRO A 53 1.56 -7.81 -8.53
CA PRO A 53 0.72 -6.68 -8.91
C PRO A 53 -0.75 -6.99 -8.72
N ALA A 54 -1.52 -5.98 -8.29
CA ALA A 54 -2.97 -6.10 -8.10
C ALA A 54 -3.72 -6.24 -9.42
N ILE A 55 -3.22 -5.61 -10.49
CA ILE A 55 -3.89 -5.58 -11.78
C ILE A 55 -2.91 -6.04 -12.87
N LYS A 56 -3.36 -7.02 -13.65
CA LYS A 56 -2.69 -7.44 -14.88
C LYS A 56 -3.57 -7.05 -16.06
N ASP A 57 -3.00 -6.34 -17.02
CA ASP A 57 -3.75 -5.90 -18.20
C ASP A 57 -3.86 -7.07 -19.18
N LEU A 58 -5.09 -7.50 -19.46
CA LEU A 58 -5.36 -8.60 -20.39
C LEU A 58 -5.07 -8.23 -21.85
N LEU A 59 -5.18 -6.95 -22.19
CA LEU A 59 -4.90 -6.45 -23.53
C LEU A 59 -3.42 -6.19 -23.77
N HIS A 60 -2.66 -5.99 -22.69
CA HIS A 60 -1.23 -5.72 -22.74
C HIS A 60 -0.53 -6.68 -21.78
N PRO A 61 -0.16 -7.90 -22.23
CA PRO A 61 0.35 -8.96 -21.35
C PRO A 61 1.61 -8.58 -20.56
N ASN A 62 2.39 -7.64 -21.08
CA ASN A 62 3.61 -7.17 -20.42
C ASN A 62 3.40 -5.96 -19.52
N ARG A 63 2.17 -5.49 -19.38
CA ARG A 63 1.83 -4.37 -18.50
C ARG A 63 1.23 -4.87 -17.20
N VAL A 64 1.77 -4.37 -16.10
CA VAL A 64 1.23 -4.62 -14.76
C VAL A 64 1.02 -3.30 -14.04
N GLN A 65 0.07 -3.29 -13.11
CA GLN A 65 -0.23 -2.12 -12.31
C GLN A 65 -0.21 -2.50 -10.84
N TYR A 66 0.57 -1.76 -10.08
CA TYR A 66 0.58 -1.81 -8.62
C TYR A 66 -0.25 -0.65 -8.13
N VAL A 67 -1.34 -0.93 -7.45
CA VAL A 67 -2.29 0.10 -7.00
C VAL A 67 -2.58 -0.09 -5.53
N GLU A 68 -2.44 0.99 -4.76
CA GLU A 68 -2.80 1.04 -3.36
C GLU A 68 -3.82 2.14 -3.12
N GLN A 69 -4.91 1.80 -2.47
CA GLN A 69 -5.88 2.76 -2.00
C GLN A 69 -5.66 3.01 -0.52
N VAL A 70 -5.46 4.26 -0.16
CA VAL A 70 -5.22 4.68 1.22
C VAL A 70 -6.37 5.53 1.69
N LYS A 71 -6.91 5.20 2.86
CA LYS A 71 -7.91 6.01 3.53
C LYS A 71 -7.36 6.44 4.89
N GLU A 72 -7.16 7.73 5.04
CA GLU A 72 -6.69 8.32 6.29
C GLU A 72 -7.86 8.49 7.26
N VAL A 73 -7.70 8.00 8.49
CA VAL A 73 -8.75 8.05 9.51
C VAL A 73 -8.93 9.47 10.05
N ASP A 74 -7.83 10.17 10.29
CA ASP A 74 -7.87 11.48 10.94
C ASP A 74 -8.45 12.58 10.05
N SER A 75 -8.09 12.60 8.77
CA SER A 75 -8.57 13.60 7.81
C SER A 75 -9.79 13.15 7.03
N GLY A 76 -10.10 11.85 7.02
CA GLY A 76 -11.12 11.27 6.15
C GLY A 76 -10.75 11.29 4.68
N ALA A 77 -9.54 11.71 4.34
CA ALA A 77 -9.08 11.75 2.96
C ALA A 77 -8.82 10.36 2.42
N ALA A 78 -9.22 10.13 1.18
CA ALA A 78 -8.91 8.89 0.45
C ALA A 78 -8.13 9.27 -0.82
N TYR A 79 -7.06 8.53 -1.07
CA TYR A 79 -6.29 8.73 -2.30
C TYR A 79 -5.78 7.40 -2.82
N THR A 80 -5.48 7.38 -4.11
CA THR A 80 -4.93 6.22 -4.78
C THR A 80 -3.52 6.54 -5.26
N ARG A 81 -2.60 5.63 -5.04
CA ARG A 81 -1.24 5.74 -5.53
C ARG A 81 -0.83 4.44 -6.20
N GLY A 82 0.10 4.50 -7.11
CA GLY A 82 0.52 3.29 -7.77
C GLY A 82 1.64 3.46 -8.76
N VAL A 83 1.98 2.34 -9.38
CA VAL A 83 3.04 2.24 -10.37
C VAL A 83 2.52 1.41 -11.53
N ILE A 84 2.66 1.94 -12.74
CA ILE A 84 2.37 1.21 -13.97
C ILE A 84 3.71 0.84 -14.60
N ILE A 85 3.90 -0.44 -14.89
CA ILE A 85 5.13 -0.97 -15.44
C ILE A 85 4.85 -1.73 -16.72
N ASP A 86 5.54 -1.35 -17.79
CA ASP A 86 5.60 -2.11 -19.02
C ASP A 86 6.96 -2.82 -19.11
N TYR A 87 6.92 -4.13 -19.31
CA TYR A 87 8.12 -4.94 -19.52
C TYR A 87 8.36 -5.15 -21.01
N ASP A 88 9.63 -5.28 -21.38
CA ASP A 88 10.02 -5.71 -22.71
C ASP A 88 9.97 -7.25 -22.83
N ASP A 89 10.33 -7.77 -24.02
CA ASP A 89 10.33 -9.21 -24.25
C ASP A 89 11.32 -9.98 -23.37
N ALA A 90 12.35 -9.31 -22.87
CA ALA A 90 13.32 -9.88 -21.94
C ALA A 90 12.88 -9.77 -20.47
N LEU A 91 11.65 -9.32 -20.21
CA LEU A 91 11.08 -9.11 -18.89
C LEU A 91 11.88 -8.09 -18.06
N ARG A 92 12.31 -7.03 -18.71
CA ARG A 92 12.93 -5.87 -18.06
C ARG A 92 12.04 -4.66 -18.19
N VAL A 93 12.10 -3.77 -17.23
CA VAL A 93 11.28 -2.54 -17.23
C VAL A 93 11.64 -1.69 -18.45
N LYS A 94 10.69 -1.55 -19.34
CA LYS A 94 10.77 -0.72 -20.55
C LYS A 94 10.22 0.67 -20.29
N HIS A 95 9.08 0.76 -19.63
CA HIS A 95 8.40 1.99 -19.29
C HIS A 95 7.89 1.91 -17.86
N LEU A 96 7.96 3.03 -17.16
CA LEU A 96 7.62 3.12 -15.73
C LEU A 96 6.93 4.45 -15.49
N GLU A 97 5.74 4.38 -14.89
CA GLU A 97 4.97 5.56 -14.51
C GLU A 97 4.54 5.42 -13.05
N ARG A 98 4.78 6.47 -12.27
CA ARG A 98 4.37 6.56 -10.87
C ARG A 98 3.29 7.63 -10.73
N PHE A 99 2.27 7.36 -9.93
CA PHE A 99 1.21 8.32 -9.68
C PHE A 99 0.79 8.32 -8.20
N GLY A 100 0.34 9.46 -7.72
CA GLY A 100 -0.18 9.58 -6.36
C GLY A 100 0.88 9.66 -5.26
N PHE A 101 2.16 9.74 -5.60
CA PHE A 101 3.24 9.88 -4.64
C PHE A 101 3.63 11.34 -4.50
N LYS A 102 3.88 11.75 -3.26
CA LYS A 102 4.43 13.06 -2.97
C LYS A 102 5.95 12.99 -3.11
N LYS A 103 6.49 13.94 -3.82
CA LYS A 103 7.95 14.13 -3.86
C LYS A 103 8.41 14.96 -2.68
#